data_05353550f95020c80e5c5116536f13c6
#
_entry.id   05353550f95020c80e5c5116536f13c6
#
_cell.length_a   1.000
_cell.length_b   1.000
_cell.length_c   1.000
_cell.angle_alpha   90.00
_cell.angle_beta   90.00
_cell.angle_gamma   90.00
#
_symmetry.space_group_name_H-M   'P 1'
#
loop_
_entity.id
_entity.type
_entity.pdbx_description
1 polymer ?
#
loop_
_entity_poly.entity_id
_entity_poly.type
_entity_poly.pdbx_seq_one_letter_code
_entity_poly.pdbx_strand_id
1 'polypeptide(L)'
;RGETLYMVGGPVRDAMLGKLGHDLDFTTSARPEVTQEILSEWGENTWDAGIEFGTVAAVKHGNQVEITTFRADLYDGVTRNPEVTFGDTLEGDLVRRDFACNAMAIELSLVDATLTPTFHDPVGGLDDLLARRLDTPQAPEISFRDDPLRMLRAARFVSQLGFEVAPRVFDAMRAMAGEIGRITVERVQAELCLLYTSPSPRDLSTS
;
A
#
# COMPACT_ATOMS: atom_id res chain seq x y z
N ARG A 1 -0.01 22.64 9.44
CA ARG A 1 -1.08 23.21 8.59
C ARG A 1 -2.46 22.59 8.88
N GLY A 2 -2.59 21.74 9.92
CA GLY A 2 -3.86 21.10 10.33
C GLY A 2 -4.22 19.83 9.57
N GLU A 3 -3.34 19.34 8.71
CA GLU A 3 -3.51 18.11 7.96
C GLU A 3 -3.06 16.89 8.79
N THR A 4 -3.65 15.74 8.52
CA THR A 4 -3.26 14.48 9.16
C THR A 4 -2.24 13.74 8.31
N LEU A 5 -1.34 12.99 8.97
CA LEU A 5 -0.30 12.19 8.30
C LEU A 5 -0.22 10.81 8.95
N TYR A 6 -0.29 9.77 8.12
CA TYR A 6 -0.23 8.38 8.56
C TYR A 6 0.86 7.63 7.79
N MET A 7 1.75 6.94 8.48
CA MET A 7 2.58 5.92 7.86
C MET A 7 1.71 4.70 7.58
N VAL A 8 1.82 4.11 6.38
CA VAL A 8 0.90 3.06 5.90
C VAL A 8 1.62 1.97 5.12
N GLY A 9 0.93 0.89 4.81
CA GLY A 9 1.37 -0.10 3.84
C GLY A 9 2.51 -1.00 4.30
N GLY A 10 3.42 -1.27 3.37
CA GLY A 10 4.61 -2.08 3.59
C GLY A 10 5.43 -1.66 4.80
N PRO A 11 5.77 -0.38 4.96
CA PRO A 11 6.52 0.12 6.11
C PRO A 11 5.90 -0.22 7.46
N VAL A 12 4.58 -0.10 7.63
CA VAL A 12 3.90 -0.46 8.89
C VAL A 12 3.99 -1.96 9.14
N ARG A 13 3.67 -2.78 8.12
CA ARG A 13 3.81 -4.24 8.20
C ARG A 13 5.24 -4.64 8.56
N ASP A 14 6.22 -4.08 7.87
CA ASP A 14 7.63 -4.45 8.03
C ASP A 14 8.18 -3.97 9.38
N ALA A 15 7.73 -2.81 9.89
CA ALA A 15 8.04 -2.36 11.24
C ALA A 15 7.51 -3.35 12.30
N MET A 16 6.27 -3.85 12.15
CA MET A 16 5.70 -4.86 13.06
C MET A 16 6.46 -6.20 13.00
N LEU A 17 7.09 -6.50 11.85
CA LEU A 17 7.98 -7.66 11.69
C LEU A 17 9.44 -7.38 12.10
N GLY A 18 9.76 -6.18 12.61
CA GLY A 18 11.11 -5.77 12.99
C GLY A 18 12.06 -5.55 11.80
N LYS A 19 11.53 -5.22 10.62
CA LYS A 19 12.27 -5.10 9.35
C LYS A 19 12.04 -3.76 8.64
N LEU A 20 11.81 -2.67 9.37
CA LEU A 20 11.58 -1.35 8.77
C LEU A 20 12.76 -0.95 7.86
N GLY A 21 12.45 -0.64 6.60
CA GLY A 21 13.40 -0.17 5.60
C GLY A 21 13.53 1.35 5.54
N HIS A 22 14.14 1.85 4.45
CA HIS A 22 14.35 3.28 4.20
C HIS A 22 13.28 3.92 3.30
N ASP A 23 12.46 3.11 2.63
CA ASP A 23 11.36 3.56 1.80
C ASP A 23 10.11 3.64 2.68
N LEU A 24 9.62 4.85 2.89
CA LEU A 24 8.52 5.14 3.81
C LEU A 24 7.31 5.66 3.02
N ASP A 25 6.20 4.94 3.13
CA ASP A 25 4.93 5.30 2.52
C ASP A 25 4.02 5.97 3.55
N PHE A 26 3.47 7.11 3.16
CA PHE A 26 2.51 7.85 3.97
C PHE A 26 1.22 8.11 3.19
N THR A 27 0.14 8.31 3.93
CA THR A 27 -1.11 8.85 3.41
C THR A 27 -1.55 10.06 4.25
N THR A 28 -2.25 11.01 3.62
CA THR A 28 -2.59 12.30 4.24
C THR A 28 -3.95 12.82 3.78
N SER A 29 -4.56 13.68 4.62
CA SER A 29 -5.72 14.49 4.24
C SER A 29 -5.36 15.64 3.30
N ALA A 30 -4.09 16.04 3.25
CA ALA A 30 -3.63 17.15 2.42
C ALA A 30 -3.82 16.84 0.93
N ARG A 31 -4.21 17.84 0.14
CA ARG A 31 -4.24 17.74 -1.32
C ARG A 31 -2.81 17.70 -1.89
N PRO A 32 -2.62 17.08 -3.08
CA PRO A 32 -1.28 16.89 -3.65
C PRO A 32 -0.45 18.18 -3.78
N GLU A 33 -1.10 19.30 -4.10
CA GLU A 33 -0.44 20.60 -4.25
C GLU A 33 0.13 21.11 -2.91
N VAL A 34 -0.62 20.88 -1.82
CA VAL A 34 -0.18 21.24 -0.46
C VAL A 34 0.97 20.35 -0.02
N THR A 35 0.88 19.06 -0.33
CA THR A 35 1.95 18.09 -0.05
C THR A 35 3.22 18.44 -0.83
N GLN A 36 3.10 18.81 -2.11
CA GLN A 36 4.22 19.24 -2.96
C GLN A 36 4.91 20.48 -2.40
N GLU A 37 4.14 21.49 -1.99
CA GLU A 37 4.70 22.69 -1.36
C GLU A 37 5.50 22.37 -0.11
N ILE A 38 4.95 21.53 0.81
CA ILE A 38 5.60 21.14 2.04
C ILE A 38 6.89 20.34 1.76
N LEU A 39 6.82 19.37 0.85
CA LEU A 39 7.98 18.52 0.54
C LEU A 39 9.07 19.28 -0.21
N SER A 40 8.72 20.30 -1.00
CA SER A 40 9.71 21.16 -1.69
C SER A 40 10.52 22.01 -0.72
N GLU A 41 9.93 22.41 0.43
CA GLU A 41 10.63 23.11 1.49
C GLU A 41 11.45 22.15 2.40
N TRP A 42 10.97 20.92 2.57
CA TRP A 42 11.53 19.97 3.50
C TRP A 42 12.61 19.07 2.89
N GLY A 43 12.43 18.58 1.66
CA GLY A 43 13.27 17.60 0.99
C GLY A 43 14.54 18.18 0.39
N GLU A 44 15.55 17.35 0.18
CA GLU A 44 16.74 17.68 -0.60
C GLU A 44 16.47 17.60 -2.11
N ASN A 45 15.63 16.65 -2.50
CA ASN A 45 15.06 16.47 -3.83
C ASN A 45 13.59 16.08 -3.70
N THR A 46 12.77 16.60 -4.62
CA THR A 46 11.33 16.30 -4.70
C THR A 46 10.98 15.94 -6.13
N TRP A 47 10.05 15.01 -6.32
CA TRP A 47 9.48 14.70 -7.63
C TRP A 47 8.00 14.41 -7.53
N ASP A 48 7.29 14.76 -8.59
CA ASP A 48 5.84 14.77 -8.69
C ASP A 48 5.30 13.79 -9.76
N ALA A 49 6.12 12.80 -10.14
CA ALA A 49 5.76 11.83 -11.19
C ALA A 49 4.43 11.07 -10.94
N GLY A 50 3.89 11.15 -9.72
CA GLY A 50 2.60 10.57 -9.32
C GLY A 50 1.55 11.58 -8.90
N ILE A 51 1.75 12.88 -9.14
CA ILE A 51 0.83 13.92 -8.62
C ILE A 51 -0.60 13.78 -9.18
N GLU A 52 -0.73 13.35 -10.42
CA GLU A 52 -2.03 13.04 -11.04
C GLU A 52 -2.75 11.88 -10.34
N PHE A 53 -2.00 11.03 -9.62
CA PHE A 53 -2.51 9.95 -8.77
C PHE A 53 -2.51 10.33 -7.29
N GLY A 54 -2.23 11.59 -6.96
CA GLY A 54 -2.21 12.10 -5.60
C GLY A 54 -0.92 11.82 -4.82
N THR A 55 0.15 11.33 -5.47
CA THR A 55 1.42 10.98 -4.81
C THR A 55 2.50 12.00 -5.11
N VAL A 56 3.17 12.46 -4.07
CA VAL A 56 4.39 13.29 -4.15
C VAL A 56 5.48 12.60 -3.35
N ALA A 57 6.69 12.57 -3.89
CA ALA A 57 7.83 11.93 -3.26
C ALA A 57 8.97 12.93 -2.98
N ALA A 58 9.74 12.65 -1.95
CA ALA A 58 10.95 13.40 -1.60
C ALA A 58 12.01 12.49 -0.99
N VAL A 59 13.27 12.96 -1.06
CA VAL A 59 14.39 12.35 -0.33
C VAL A 59 14.95 13.35 0.65
N LYS A 60 15.27 12.86 1.86
CA LYS A 60 16.03 13.59 2.86
C LYS A 60 16.91 12.65 3.69
N HIS A 61 18.19 12.99 3.79
CA HIS A 61 19.19 12.20 4.55
C HIS A 61 19.22 10.72 4.13
N GLY A 62 19.06 10.46 2.82
CA GLY A 62 19.06 9.10 2.25
C GLY A 62 17.77 8.30 2.48
N ASN A 63 16.76 8.85 3.16
CA ASN A 63 15.44 8.22 3.27
C ASN A 63 14.50 8.78 2.20
N GLN A 64 13.87 7.87 1.47
CA GLN A 64 12.81 8.21 0.53
C GLN A 64 11.46 8.20 1.26
N VAL A 65 10.66 9.24 1.03
CA VAL A 65 9.28 9.32 1.50
C VAL A 65 8.36 9.50 0.32
N GLU A 66 7.27 8.74 0.30
CA GLU A 66 6.16 8.91 -0.64
C GLU A 66 4.91 9.26 0.16
N ILE A 67 4.28 10.39 -0.18
CA ILE A 67 3.07 10.85 0.50
C ILE A 67 1.94 10.90 -0.50
N THR A 68 0.88 10.12 -0.25
CA THR A 68 -0.29 10.03 -1.11
C THR A 68 -1.49 10.63 -0.40
N THR A 69 -2.23 11.51 -1.07
CA THR A 69 -3.53 11.99 -0.59
C THR A 69 -4.51 10.82 -0.47
N PHE A 70 -5.36 10.78 0.56
CA PHE A 70 -6.41 9.77 0.70
C PHE A 70 -7.17 9.59 -0.61
N ARG A 71 -7.37 8.36 -1.02
CA ARG A 71 -8.12 8.02 -2.24
C ARG A 71 -9.44 7.37 -1.88
N ALA A 72 -10.48 7.73 -2.66
CA ALA A 72 -11.73 7.00 -2.73
C ALA A 72 -11.86 6.55 -4.20
N ASP A 73 -11.57 5.28 -4.48
CA ASP A 73 -11.70 4.78 -5.84
C ASP A 73 -13.19 4.63 -6.18
N LEU A 74 -13.70 5.49 -7.07
CA LEU A 74 -14.97 5.27 -7.74
C LEU A 74 -14.70 4.48 -9.02
N TYR A 75 -14.90 3.18 -8.95
CA TYR A 75 -14.83 2.34 -10.14
C TYR A 75 -16.18 2.38 -10.86
N ASP A 76 -16.26 3.07 -11.98
CA ASP A 76 -17.46 3.10 -12.83
C ASP A 76 -17.58 1.85 -13.74
N GLY A 77 -16.58 0.97 -13.71
CA GLY A 77 -16.55 -0.29 -14.48
C GLY A 77 -16.42 -0.12 -16.00
N VAL A 78 -16.29 1.11 -16.51
CA VAL A 78 -16.38 1.41 -17.94
C VAL A 78 -15.08 1.97 -18.53
N THR A 79 -14.30 2.73 -17.77
CA THR A 79 -13.10 3.39 -18.29
C THR A 79 -11.82 2.65 -17.95
N ARG A 80 -10.86 2.60 -18.90
CA ARG A 80 -9.53 2.00 -18.73
C ARG A 80 -8.59 2.86 -17.84
N ASN A 81 -8.96 4.11 -17.59
CA ASN A 81 -8.26 5.01 -16.68
C ASN A 81 -9.21 5.32 -15.51
N PRO A 82 -8.97 4.77 -14.31
CA PRO A 82 -9.74 5.18 -13.15
C PRO A 82 -9.50 6.68 -12.90
N GLU A 83 -10.55 7.48 -12.87
CA GLU A 83 -10.45 8.83 -12.32
C GLU A 83 -10.10 8.71 -10.85
N VAL A 84 -8.95 9.25 -10.47
CA VAL A 84 -8.54 9.29 -9.06
C VAL A 84 -9.47 10.25 -8.35
N THR A 85 -10.37 9.72 -7.54
CA THR A 85 -11.17 10.52 -6.62
C THR A 85 -10.45 10.56 -5.28
N PHE A 86 -10.16 11.76 -4.81
CA PHE A 86 -9.57 11.93 -3.49
C PHE A 86 -10.62 11.67 -2.41
N GLY A 87 -10.28 10.80 -1.46
CA GLY A 87 -11.08 10.48 -0.29
C GLY A 87 -10.86 11.49 0.85
N ASP A 88 -11.75 11.42 1.83
CA ASP A 88 -11.68 12.28 3.01
C ASP A 88 -11.42 11.49 4.31
N THR A 89 -11.32 10.14 4.22
CA THR A 89 -11.16 9.29 5.40
C THR A 89 -10.01 8.29 5.25
N LEU A 90 -9.32 8.04 6.37
CA LEU A 90 -8.29 7.01 6.45
C LEU A 90 -8.85 5.61 6.17
N GLU A 91 -10.02 5.29 6.73
CA GLU A 91 -10.66 3.98 6.56
C GLU A 91 -10.92 3.69 5.09
N GLY A 92 -11.41 4.67 4.34
CA GLY A 92 -11.64 4.56 2.89
C GLY A 92 -10.35 4.23 2.15
N ASP A 93 -9.24 4.90 2.49
CA ASP A 93 -7.93 4.63 1.90
C ASP A 93 -7.39 3.24 2.26
N LEU A 94 -7.60 2.77 3.50
CA LEU A 94 -7.12 1.47 3.94
C LEU A 94 -7.91 0.30 3.33
N VAL A 95 -9.25 0.41 3.29
CA VAL A 95 -10.13 -0.67 2.79
C VAL A 95 -9.88 -0.98 1.31
N ARG A 96 -9.48 -0.01 0.49
CA ARG A 96 -9.19 -0.22 -0.93
C ARG A 96 -7.80 -0.83 -1.22
N ARG A 97 -6.95 -1.03 -0.20
CA ARG A 97 -5.62 -1.63 -0.37
C ARG A 97 -5.72 -3.10 -0.78
N ASP A 98 -4.59 -3.66 -1.20
CA ASP A 98 -4.52 -5.02 -1.74
C ASP A 98 -4.80 -6.10 -0.68
N PHE A 99 -4.09 -6.04 0.46
CA PHE A 99 -4.19 -7.03 1.53
C PHE A 99 -4.31 -6.37 2.90
N ALA A 100 -5.03 -7.02 3.82
CA ALA A 100 -5.29 -6.49 5.16
C ALA A 100 -3.98 -6.20 5.94
N CYS A 101 -2.97 -7.06 5.82
CA CYS A 101 -1.66 -6.83 6.44
C CYS A 101 -0.92 -5.59 5.90
N ASN A 102 -1.34 -5.01 4.77
CA ASN A 102 -0.86 -3.74 4.22
C ASN A 102 -1.86 -2.58 4.44
N ALA A 103 -2.99 -2.85 5.11
CA ALA A 103 -4.06 -1.89 5.36
C ALA A 103 -4.08 -1.42 6.83
N MET A 104 -2.92 -1.36 7.44
CA MET A 104 -2.67 -0.78 8.76
C MET A 104 -2.04 0.59 8.62
N ALA A 105 -2.26 1.46 9.61
CA ALA A 105 -1.68 2.80 9.65
C ALA A 105 -1.15 3.17 11.03
N ILE A 106 -0.14 4.06 11.04
CA ILE A 106 0.34 4.72 12.26
C ILE A 106 0.17 6.22 12.04
N GLU A 107 -0.75 6.84 12.78
CA GLU A 107 -0.89 8.29 12.81
C GLU A 107 0.33 8.94 13.44
N LEU A 108 0.82 9.99 12.81
CA LEU A 108 1.94 10.79 13.29
C LEU A 108 1.40 12.15 13.75
N SER A 109 0.98 12.25 15.00
CA SER A 109 0.51 13.49 15.59
C SER A 109 1.56 14.12 16.50
N LEU A 110 1.51 15.45 16.64
CA LEU A 110 2.35 16.20 17.57
C LEU A 110 1.49 16.71 18.71
N VAL A 111 1.76 16.25 19.93
CA VAL A 111 1.15 16.76 21.16
C VAL A 111 2.25 17.41 21.99
N ASP A 112 2.11 18.70 22.29
CA ASP A 112 3.12 19.50 23.02
C ASP A 112 4.54 19.33 22.45
N ALA A 113 4.66 19.42 21.12
CA ALA A 113 5.88 19.20 20.34
C ALA A 113 6.51 17.79 20.49
N THR A 114 5.78 16.84 21.05
CA THR A 114 6.20 15.44 21.16
C THR A 114 5.46 14.61 20.12
N LEU A 115 6.20 13.81 19.33
CA LEU A 115 5.61 12.88 18.38
C LEU A 115 4.85 11.79 19.15
N THR A 116 3.55 11.69 18.90
CA THR A 116 2.66 10.73 19.53
C THR A 116 2.06 9.83 18.46
N PRO A 117 2.58 8.60 18.28
CA PRO A 117 2.05 7.68 17.30
C PRO A 117 0.77 7.00 17.82
N THR A 118 -0.23 6.86 16.95
CA THR A 118 -1.45 6.08 17.23
C THR A 118 -1.65 5.03 16.15
N PHE A 119 -1.85 3.78 16.55
CA PHE A 119 -2.05 2.67 15.62
C PHE A 119 -3.52 2.55 15.21
N HIS A 120 -3.75 2.34 13.90
CA HIS A 120 -5.05 2.16 13.29
C HIS A 120 -5.08 0.87 12.46
N ASP A 121 -6.04 0.01 12.76
CA ASP A 121 -6.25 -1.27 12.05
C ASP A 121 -7.75 -1.56 11.89
N PRO A 122 -8.42 -0.88 10.96
CA PRO A 122 -9.87 -1.03 10.79
C PRO A 122 -10.30 -2.37 10.17
N VAL A 123 -9.36 -3.12 9.60
CA VAL A 123 -9.66 -4.34 8.82
C VAL A 123 -9.07 -5.62 9.42
N GLY A 124 -8.44 -5.55 10.59
CA GLY A 124 -7.84 -6.71 11.25
C GLY A 124 -6.52 -7.19 10.60
N GLY A 125 -5.76 -6.27 10.00
CA GLY A 125 -4.49 -6.57 9.33
C GLY A 125 -3.43 -7.11 10.28
N LEU A 126 -3.43 -6.70 11.55
CA LEU A 126 -2.52 -7.21 12.57
C LEU A 126 -2.80 -8.69 12.89
N ASP A 127 -4.07 -9.09 12.99
CA ASP A 127 -4.44 -10.48 13.21
C ASP A 127 -4.00 -11.36 12.02
N ASP A 128 -4.18 -10.88 10.79
CA ASP A 128 -3.70 -11.56 9.59
C ASP A 128 -2.16 -11.67 9.57
N LEU A 129 -1.47 -10.61 9.98
CA LEU A 129 -0.01 -10.59 10.07
C LEU A 129 0.51 -11.64 11.08
N LEU A 130 -0.10 -11.69 12.26
CA LEU A 130 0.24 -12.65 13.33
C LEU A 130 -0.09 -14.10 12.94
N ALA A 131 -1.21 -14.29 12.24
CA ALA A 131 -1.62 -15.59 11.71
C ALA A 131 -0.82 -16.02 10.46
N ARG A 132 0.05 -15.16 9.93
CA ARG A 132 0.75 -15.34 8.64
C ARG A 132 -0.24 -15.64 7.51
N ARG A 133 -1.34 -14.96 7.49
CA ARG A 133 -2.41 -15.12 6.51
C ARG A 133 -2.44 -13.93 5.57
N LEU A 134 -2.66 -14.20 4.29
CA LEU A 134 -2.85 -13.19 3.27
C LEU A 134 -4.34 -13.12 2.91
N ASP A 135 -5.02 -12.12 3.44
CA ASP A 135 -6.43 -11.85 3.17
C ASP A 135 -6.64 -10.42 2.66
N THR A 136 -7.77 -10.18 2.00
CA THR A 136 -8.12 -8.86 1.44
C THR A 136 -8.97 -8.07 2.43
N PRO A 137 -8.84 -6.71 2.51
CA PRO A 137 -9.64 -5.87 3.39
C PRO A 137 -11.15 -6.00 3.14
N GLN A 138 -11.54 -6.15 1.89
CA GLN A 138 -12.92 -6.35 1.44
C GLN A 138 -13.08 -7.70 0.73
N ALA A 139 -14.26 -7.95 0.14
CA ALA A 139 -14.48 -9.17 -0.63
C ALA A 139 -13.43 -9.31 -1.75
N PRO A 140 -12.76 -10.48 -1.88
CA PRO A 140 -11.68 -10.66 -2.85
C PRO A 140 -12.11 -10.37 -4.30
N GLU A 141 -13.37 -10.68 -4.63
CA GLU A 141 -13.94 -10.46 -5.97
C GLU A 141 -14.02 -8.96 -6.30
N ILE A 142 -14.29 -8.11 -5.30
CA ILE A 142 -14.28 -6.66 -5.47
C ILE A 142 -12.83 -6.21 -5.66
N SER A 143 -11.94 -6.62 -4.76
CA SER A 143 -10.53 -6.26 -4.80
C SER A 143 -9.86 -6.62 -6.14
N PHE A 144 -10.13 -7.82 -6.68
CA PHE A 144 -9.54 -8.28 -7.94
C PHE A 144 -10.22 -7.69 -9.18
N ARG A 145 -11.48 -7.27 -9.07
CA ARG A 145 -12.15 -6.51 -10.14
C ARG A 145 -11.56 -5.12 -10.26
N ASP A 146 -11.25 -4.48 -9.14
CA ASP A 146 -10.61 -3.17 -9.10
C ASP A 146 -9.21 -3.21 -9.70
N ASP A 147 -8.39 -4.18 -9.29
CA ASP A 147 -7.05 -4.39 -9.86
C ASP A 147 -6.68 -5.87 -9.90
N PRO A 148 -6.83 -6.55 -11.05
CA PRO A 148 -6.45 -7.96 -11.19
C PRO A 148 -4.96 -8.26 -10.91
N LEU A 149 -4.08 -7.25 -10.97
CA LEU A 149 -2.66 -7.41 -10.63
C LEU A 149 -2.46 -7.88 -9.18
N ARG A 150 -3.43 -7.60 -8.30
CA ARG A 150 -3.40 -8.06 -6.90
C ARG A 150 -3.30 -9.57 -6.77
N MET A 151 -3.77 -10.34 -7.75
CA MET A 151 -3.59 -11.81 -7.78
C MET A 151 -2.12 -12.20 -7.95
N LEU A 152 -1.36 -11.51 -8.81
CA LEU A 152 0.09 -11.73 -8.93
C LEU A 152 0.84 -11.23 -7.69
N ARG A 153 0.42 -10.09 -7.14
CA ARG A 153 0.95 -9.57 -5.87
C ARG A 153 0.73 -10.57 -4.72
N ALA A 154 -0.40 -11.29 -4.69
CA ALA A 154 -0.63 -12.36 -3.72
C ALA A 154 0.47 -13.43 -3.80
N ALA A 155 0.77 -13.93 -5.00
CA ALA A 155 1.83 -14.91 -5.21
C ALA A 155 3.20 -14.38 -4.74
N ARG A 156 3.51 -13.11 -5.01
CA ARG A 156 4.73 -12.46 -4.53
C ARG A 156 4.78 -12.37 -3.01
N PHE A 157 3.72 -11.91 -2.35
CA PHE A 157 3.70 -11.79 -0.89
C PHE A 157 3.77 -13.16 -0.19
N VAL A 158 3.14 -14.19 -0.75
CA VAL A 158 3.34 -15.58 -0.26
C VAL A 158 4.82 -15.95 -0.30
N SER A 159 5.49 -15.67 -1.42
CA SER A 159 6.92 -15.96 -1.56
C SER A 159 7.80 -15.15 -0.61
N GLN A 160 7.53 -13.84 -0.48
CA GLN A 160 8.35 -12.91 0.32
C GLN A 160 8.14 -13.06 1.83
N LEU A 161 6.90 -13.24 2.27
CA LEU A 161 6.53 -13.23 3.68
C LEU A 161 6.38 -14.64 4.27
N GLY A 162 6.25 -15.67 3.42
CA GLY A 162 5.96 -17.02 3.87
C GLY A 162 4.54 -17.16 4.45
N PHE A 163 3.59 -16.37 3.94
CA PHE A 163 2.19 -16.39 4.37
C PHE A 163 1.39 -17.40 3.58
N GLU A 164 0.26 -17.83 4.15
CA GLU A 164 -0.73 -18.64 3.46
C GLU A 164 -1.88 -17.76 2.95
N VAL A 165 -2.34 -18.04 1.73
CA VAL A 165 -3.49 -17.34 1.17
C VAL A 165 -4.76 -17.82 1.85
N ALA A 166 -5.61 -16.89 2.30
CA ALA A 166 -6.92 -17.22 2.86
C ALA A 166 -7.77 -17.99 1.84
N PRO A 167 -8.53 -19.04 2.23
CA PRO A 167 -9.31 -19.85 1.31
C PRO A 167 -10.21 -19.04 0.37
N ARG A 168 -10.92 -18.03 0.88
CA ARG A 168 -11.78 -17.15 0.08
C ARG A 168 -11.01 -16.38 -0.99
N VAL A 169 -9.79 -15.94 -0.67
CA VAL A 169 -8.91 -15.24 -1.61
C VAL A 169 -8.42 -16.20 -2.69
N PHE A 170 -8.01 -17.41 -2.31
CA PHE A 170 -7.57 -18.44 -3.25
C PHE A 170 -8.67 -18.86 -4.23
N ASP A 171 -9.89 -19.05 -3.74
CA ASP A 171 -11.04 -19.39 -4.57
C ASP A 171 -11.37 -18.27 -5.56
N ALA A 172 -11.35 -17.00 -5.13
CA ALA A 172 -11.54 -15.86 -5.99
C ALA A 172 -10.43 -15.73 -7.05
N MET A 173 -9.15 -15.96 -6.67
CA MET A 173 -8.04 -15.97 -7.63
C MET A 173 -8.26 -17.01 -8.73
N ARG A 174 -8.72 -18.21 -8.38
CA ARG A 174 -9.01 -19.27 -9.36
C ARG A 174 -10.17 -18.89 -10.30
N ALA A 175 -11.23 -18.34 -9.73
CA ALA A 175 -12.41 -17.92 -10.48
C ALA A 175 -12.12 -16.76 -11.43
N MET A 176 -11.24 -15.83 -11.04
CA MET A 176 -10.97 -14.58 -11.74
C MET A 176 -9.61 -14.57 -12.48
N ALA A 177 -8.90 -15.70 -12.59
CA ALA A 177 -7.57 -15.75 -13.20
C ALA A 177 -7.52 -15.15 -14.61
N GLY A 178 -8.61 -15.26 -15.39
CA GLY A 178 -8.72 -14.67 -16.73
C GLY A 178 -8.68 -13.14 -16.76
N GLU A 179 -9.02 -12.48 -15.65
CA GLU A 179 -9.02 -11.01 -15.54
C GLU A 179 -7.61 -10.41 -15.62
N ILE A 180 -6.55 -11.21 -15.40
CA ILE A 180 -5.15 -10.78 -15.60
C ILE A 180 -4.92 -10.23 -17.01
N GLY A 181 -5.66 -10.71 -18.01
CA GLY A 181 -5.59 -10.20 -19.39
C GLY A 181 -5.99 -8.72 -19.55
N ARG A 182 -6.60 -8.10 -18.54
CA ARG A 182 -6.93 -6.65 -18.52
C ARG A 182 -5.72 -5.78 -18.14
N ILE A 183 -4.70 -6.37 -17.53
CA ILE A 183 -3.51 -5.65 -17.05
C ILE A 183 -2.51 -5.50 -18.19
N THR A 184 -1.83 -4.36 -18.24
CA THR A 184 -0.79 -4.14 -19.24
C THR A 184 0.41 -5.08 -19.01
N VAL A 185 1.07 -5.45 -20.09
CA VAL A 185 2.22 -6.38 -20.05
C VAL A 185 3.34 -5.83 -19.15
N GLU A 186 3.56 -4.51 -19.18
CA GLU A 186 4.59 -3.83 -18.40
C GLU A 186 4.34 -4.00 -16.89
N ARG A 187 3.08 -3.84 -16.43
CA ARG A 187 2.73 -4.04 -15.02
C ARG A 187 2.91 -5.50 -14.60
N VAL A 188 2.49 -6.44 -15.44
CA VAL A 188 2.69 -7.88 -15.19
C VAL A 188 4.17 -8.21 -15.13
N GLN A 189 4.96 -7.72 -16.07
CA GLN A 189 6.39 -7.94 -16.11
C GLN A 189 7.10 -7.37 -14.87
N ALA A 190 6.75 -6.15 -14.45
CA ALA A 190 7.32 -5.54 -13.25
C ALA A 190 7.03 -6.40 -12.00
N GLU A 191 5.81 -6.89 -11.83
CA GLU A 191 5.44 -7.73 -10.70
C GLU A 191 6.15 -9.09 -10.72
N LEU A 192 6.30 -9.71 -11.90
CA LEU A 192 7.06 -10.95 -12.06
C LEU A 192 8.56 -10.75 -11.79
N CYS A 193 9.14 -9.62 -12.20
CA CYS A 193 10.52 -9.28 -11.85
C CYS A 193 10.69 -9.19 -10.32
N LEU A 194 9.77 -8.52 -9.63
CA LEU A 194 9.79 -8.43 -8.17
C LEU A 194 9.62 -9.80 -7.50
N LEU A 195 8.75 -10.66 -8.01
CA LEU A 195 8.59 -12.03 -7.52
C LEU A 195 9.91 -12.83 -7.62
N TYR A 196 10.63 -12.68 -8.74
CA TYR A 196 11.86 -13.42 -9.00
C TYR A 196 13.06 -12.87 -8.21
N THR A 197 13.15 -11.55 -8.04
CA THR A 197 14.31 -10.89 -7.42
C THR A 197 14.19 -10.68 -5.91
N SER A 198 12.98 -10.81 -5.35
CA SER A 198 12.77 -10.63 -3.90
C SER A 198 13.29 -11.84 -3.11
N PRO A 199 14.03 -11.61 -2.01
CA PRO A 199 14.47 -12.70 -1.14
C PRO A 199 13.26 -13.39 -0.53
N SER A 200 13.27 -14.72 -0.53
CA SER A 200 12.27 -15.54 0.14
C SER A 200 12.67 -15.77 1.61
N PRO A 201 11.74 -16.14 2.51
CA PRO A 201 12.07 -16.49 3.88
C PRO A 201 13.09 -17.64 3.98
N ARG A 202 13.19 -18.50 2.95
CA ARG A 202 14.17 -19.59 2.87
C ARG A 202 15.58 -19.06 2.65
N ASP A 203 15.73 -17.95 1.93
CA ASP A 203 17.03 -17.33 1.64
C ASP A 203 17.59 -16.62 2.87
N LEU A 204 16.72 -16.18 3.78
CA LEU A 204 17.07 -15.48 5.02
C LEU A 204 17.41 -16.43 6.18
N SER A 205 17.11 -17.72 6.06
CA SER A 205 17.34 -18.73 7.10
C SER A 205 18.74 -19.36 7.07
N THR A 206 19.59 -18.96 6.12
CA THR A 206 20.94 -19.52 5.90
C THR A 206 22.09 -18.59 6.30
N SER A 207 21.78 -17.50 7.03
CA SER A 207 22.81 -16.55 7.52
C SER A 207 22.87 -16.51 9.04
#